data_54cf71cca9559dccaab95e0842cfd7b0
#
_entry.id   54cf71cca9559dccaab95e0842cfd7b0
#
_cell.length_a   1.000
_cell.length_b   1.000
_cell.length_c   1.000
_cell.angle_alpha   90.00
_cell.angle_beta   90.00
_cell.angle_gamma   90.00
#
_symmetry.space_group_name_H-M   'P 1'
#
loop_
_entity.id
_entity.type
_entity.pdbx_description
1 polymer ?
#
loop_
_entity_poly.entity_id
_entity_poly.type
_entity_poly.pdbx_seq_one_letter_code
_entity_poly.pdbx_strand_id
1 'polypeptide(L)'
;IKQHLDTYQKKYYDARHVCYAFKLRDGSVRSNDDGEPSGTAGRPILGRIESAGLLDVVAVVIRYFGGVKLGTSGLIKAYRMATDEVPIVERNIYTTMRCSFYYEQMNSVMQMVKKFNIEVRDRSYQDTKCTFILGIKPSMRSSIISYVLDLRKEIELEKV
;
A
#
# COMPACT_ATOMS: atom_id res chain seq x y z
N ILE A 1 3.79 7.37 8.48
CA ILE A 1 3.52 8.65 7.76
C ILE A 1 4.38 9.76 8.34
N LYS A 2 4.33 10.04 9.66
CA LYS A 2 5.10 11.13 10.27
C LYS A 2 6.59 11.11 9.87
N GLN A 3 7.26 9.98 10.00
CA GLN A 3 8.66 9.81 9.63
C GLN A 3 8.94 10.16 8.17
N HIS A 4 8.06 9.78 7.25
CA HIS A 4 8.20 10.14 5.83
C HIS A 4 8.02 11.64 5.60
N LEU A 5 7.02 12.26 6.24
CA LEU A 5 6.82 13.71 6.15
C LEU A 5 8.03 14.49 6.67
N ASP A 6 8.55 14.09 7.84
CA ASP A 6 9.76 14.68 8.42
C ASP A 6 10.97 14.57 7.48
N THR A 7 11.07 13.47 6.74
CA THR A 7 12.13 13.26 5.73
C THR A 7 11.98 14.26 4.58
N TYR A 8 10.78 14.46 4.06
CA TYR A 8 10.55 15.42 2.98
C TYR A 8 10.74 16.86 3.44
N GLN A 9 10.29 17.24 4.64
CA GLN A 9 10.53 18.56 5.21
C GLN A 9 12.02 18.86 5.38
N LYS A 10 12.81 17.89 5.84
CA LYS A 10 14.28 18.03 5.93
C LYS A 10 14.94 18.12 4.56
N LYS A 11 14.51 17.31 3.61
CA LYS A 11 15.07 17.29 2.26
C LYS A 11 14.83 18.58 1.49
N TYR A 12 13.67 19.19 1.70
CA TYR A 12 13.23 20.41 1.00
C TYR A 12 13.02 21.56 2.00
N TYR A 13 13.99 21.72 2.90
CA TYR A 13 13.96 22.71 3.98
C TYR A 13 13.87 24.17 3.49
N ASP A 14 14.28 24.43 2.25
CA ASP A 14 14.25 25.71 1.55
C ASP A 14 12.93 25.95 0.80
N ALA A 15 12.06 24.97 0.73
CA ALA A 15 10.75 25.14 0.13
C ALA A 15 9.84 26.03 0.98
N ARG A 16 9.01 26.82 0.32
CA ARG A 16 8.06 27.70 1.02
C ARG A 16 6.93 26.91 1.69
N HIS A 17 6.45 25.84 1.04
CA HIS A 17 5.34 25.01 1.51
C HIS A 17 5.58 23.55 1.17
N VAL A 18 5.33 22.66 2.12
CA VAL A 18 5.37 21.20 1.98
C VAL A 18 3.98 20.66 2.35
N CYS A 19 3.04 20.84 1.42
CA CYS A 19 1.66 20.46 1.61
C CYS A 19 1.45 18.97 1.40
N TYR A 20 0.50 18.37 2.12
CA TYR A 20 0.25 16.94 1.98
C TYR A 20 -1.20 16.55 2.24
N ALA A 21 -1.59 15.40 1.74
CA ALA A 21 -2.76 14.67 2.20
C ALA A 21 -2.49 13.17 2.20
N PHE A 22 -3.21 12.43 3.04
CA PHE A 22 -3.18 10.98 3.04
C PHE A 22 -4.56 10.38 3.28
N LYS A 23 -4.73 9.15 2.80
CA LYS A 23 -5.88 8.30 3.06
C LYS A 23 -5.41 6.87 3.28
N LEU A 24 -5.77 6.31 4.44
CA LEU A 24 -5.40 4.96 4.84
C LEU A 24 -6.61 4.03 4.81
N ARG A 25 -6.33 2.74 4.76
CA ARG A 25 -7.35 1.68 4.74
C ARG A 25 -8.12 1.57 6.04
N ASP A 26 -7.55 1.99 7.15
CA ASP A 26 -8.19 2.03 8.46
C ASP A 26 -9.23 3.16 8.61
N GLY A 27 -9.44 3.96 7.56
CA GLY A 27 -10.31 5.11 7.53
C GLY A 27 -9.64 6.43 7.92
N SER A 28 -8.37 6.42 8.31
CA SER A 28 -7.62 7.63 8.65
C SER A 28 -7.41 8.51 7.42
N VAL A 29 -7.85 9.76 7.51
CA VAL A 29 -7.71 10.79 6.47
C VAL A 29 -7.16 12.06 7.07
N ARG A 30 -6.20 12.70 6.41
CA ARG A 30 -5.70 14.01 6.82
C ARG A 30 -5.19 14.79 5.63
N SER A 31 -5.32 16.11 5.71
CA SER A 31 -4.73 17.08 4.77
C SER A 31 -4.08 18.23 5.52
N ASN A 32 -3.08 18.86 4.92
CA ASN A 32 -2.35 19.99 5.50
C ASN A 32 -1.94 20.96 4.41
N ASP A 33 -2.22 22.25 4.64
CA ASP A 33 -1.91 23.34 3.70
C ASP A 33 -0.51 23.96 3.92
N ASP A 34 0.17 23.63 5.02
CA ASP A 34 1.53 24.11 5.37
C ASP A 34 1.73 25.63 5.12
N GLY A 35 0.84 26.44 5.66
CA GLY A 35 0.88 27.90 5.53
C GLY A 35 0.32 28.50 4.23
N GLU A 36 -0.16 27.68 3.32
CA GLU A 36 -1.01 28.17 2.22
C GLU A 36 -2.40 28.59 2.76
N PRO A 37 -3.15 29.43 2.04
CA PRO A 37 -4.52 29.76 2.44
C PRO A 37 -5.36 28.50 2.65
N SER A 38 -6.16 28.49 3.71
CA SER A 38 -6.92 27.32 4.13
C SER A 38 -7.70 26.64 3.00
N GLY A 39 -7.48 25.35 2.83
CA GLY A 39 -8.16 24.50 1.85
C GLY A 39 -7.70 24.67 0.40
N THR A 40 -6.61 25.43 0.15
CA THR A 40 -6.12 25.65 -1.21
C THR A 40 -5.07 24.66 -1.67
N ALA A 41 -4.50 23.86 -0.77
CA ALA A 41 -3.49 22.86 -1.07
C ALA A 41 -3.88 21.46 -0.61
N GLY A 42 -4.00 21.23 0.69
CA GLY A 42 -4.26 19.91 1.25
C GLY A 42 -5.58 19.28 0.80
N ARG A 43 -6.66 20.06 0.72
CA ARG A 43 -7.96 19.56 0.22
C ARG A 43 -7.92 19.18 -1.26
N PRO A 44 -7.36 19.98 -2.19
CA PRO A 44 -7.16 19.60 -3.58
C PRO A 44 -6.36 18.30 -3.74
N ILE A 45 -5.26 18.11 -2.96
CA ILE A 45 -4.47 16.88 -2.95
C ILE A 45 -5.33 15.69 -2.51
N LEU A 46 -6.07 15.84 -1.39
CA LEU A 46 -6.95 14.79 -0.88
C LEU A 46 -8.02 14.41 -1.90
N GLY A 47 -8.67 15.39 -2.51
CA GLY A 47 -9.69 15.17 -3.52
C GLY A 47 -9.17 14.35 -4.72
N ARG A 48 -7.89 14.48 -5.08
CA ARG A 48 -7.27 13.66 -6.14
C ARG A 48 -7.00 12.22 -5.69
N ILE A 49 -6.54 12.03 -4.45
CA ILE A 49 -6.40 10.70 -3.84
C ILE A 49 -7.75 9.97 -3.85
N GLU A 50 -8.82 10.66 -3.45
CA GLU A 50 -10.16 10.11 -3.37
C GLU A 50 -10.77 9.78 -4.73
N SER A 51 -10.66 10.71 -5.70
CA SER A 51 -11.17 10.51 -7.05
C SER A 51 -10.45 9.39 -7.81
N ALA A 52 -9.19 9.12 -7.48
CA ALA A 52 -8.42 8.00 -8.02
C ALA A 52 -8.65 6.68 -7.26
N GLY A 53 -9.50 6.65 -6.23
CA GLY A 53 -9.80 5.46 -5.43
C GLY A 53 -8.60 4.90 -4.66
N LEU A 54 -7.58 5.72 -4.38
CA LEU A 54 -6.35 5.28 -3.74
C LEU A 54 -6.52 5.11 -2.23
N LEU A 55 -5.86 4.11 -1.67
CA LEU A 55 -5.78 3.81 -0.25
C LEU A 55 -4.34 3.51 0.14
N ASP A 56 -4.01 3.70 1.43
CA ASP A 56 -2.67 3.53 2.00
C ASP A 56 -1.61 4.39 1.28
N VAL A 57 -1.98 5.63 0.96
CA VAL A 57 -1.17 6.59 0.24
C VAL A 57 -1.01 7.90 1.00
N VAL A 58 0.16 8.50 0.89
CA VAL A 58 0.41 9.90 1.22
C VAL A 58 0.94 10.61 -0.03
N ALA A 59 0.31 11.71 -0.41
CA ALA A 59 0.81 12.60 -1.46
C ALA A 59 1.37 13.86 -0.82
N VAL A 60 2.59 14.22 -1.21
CA VAL A 60 3.30 15.41 -0.73
C VAL A 60 3.60 16.29 -1.94
N VAL A 61 3.16 17.52 -1.91
CA VAL A 61 3.43 18.54 -2.95
C VAL A 61 4.30 19.63 -2.35
N ILE A 62 5.47 19.83 -2.95
CA ILE A 62 6.47 20.79 -2.51
C ILE A 62 6.39 22.01 -3.43
N ARG A 63 6.18 23.18 -2.85
CA ARG A 63 6.05 24.41 -3.61
C ARG A 63 7.14 25.40 -3.26
N TYR A 64 7.80 25.90 -4.30
CA TYR A 64 8.66 27.05 -4.27
C TYR A 64 7.89 28.28 -4.80
N PHE A 65 8.01 29.40 -4.10
CA PHE A 65 7.37 30.63 -4.56
C PHE A 65 8.18 31.30 -5.67
N GLY A 66 7.60 31.41 -6.85
CA GLY A 66 8.25 31.98 -8.03
C GLY A 66 8.00 33.49 -8.26
N GLY A 67 7.63 34.25 -7.22
CA GLY A 67 7.41 35.71 -7.31
C GLY A 67 6.00 36.12 -7.73
N VAL A 68 5.20 35.27 -8.35
CA VAL A 68 3.84 35.56 -8.79
C VAL A 68 2.80 34.93 -7.89
N LYS A 69 1.84 35.71 -7.39
CA LYS A 69 0.72 35.22 -6.58
C LYS A 69 -0.33 34.56 -7.49
N LEU A 70 -0.61 33.28 -7.28
CA LEU A 70 -1.60 32.51 -8.05
C LEU A 70 -3.06 32.80 -7.66
N GLY A 71 -3.28 33.37 -6.49
CA GLY A 71 -4.61 33.47 -5.88
C GLY A 71 -5.16 32.12 -5.42
N THR A 72 -6.29 32.12 -4.72
CA THR A 72 -6.87 30.88 -4.14
C THR A 72 -7.26 29.86 -5.22
N SER A 73 -7.92 30.31 -6.29
CA SER A 73 -8.33 29.44 -7.41
C SER A 73 -7.13 28.87 -8.17
N GLY A 74 -6.09 29.69 -8.39
CA GLY A 74 -4.85 29.25 -9.03
C GLY A 74 -4.08 28.22 -8.19
N LEU A 75 -4.02 28.40 -6.86
CA LEU A 75 -3.44 27.44 -5.93
C LEU A 75 -4.17 26.10 -5.99
N ILE A 76 -5.49 26.11 -5.87
CA ILE A 76 -6.32 24.87 -5.94
C ILE A 76 -6.03 24.11 -7.24
N LYS A 77 -5.98 24.83 -8.36
CA LYS A 77 -5.68 24.22 -9.67
C LYS A 77 -4.27 23.64 -9.70
N ALA A 78 -3.26 24.39 -9.24
CA ALA A 78 -1.86 23.98 -9.26
C ALA A 78 -1.62 22.73 -8.39
N TYR A 79 -2.15 22.70 -7.16
CA TYR A 79 -2.01 21.53 -6.27
C TYR A 79 -2.73 20.29 -6.82
N ARG A 80 -3.90 20.46 -7.45
CA ARG A 80 -4.62 19.38 -8.12
C ARG A 80 -3.81 18.82 -9.28
N MET A 81 -3.31 19.67 -10.17
CA MET A 81 -2.51 19.26 -11.34
C MET A 81 -1.22 18.56 -10.92
N ALA A 82 -0.48 19.10 -9.96
CA ALA A 82 0.75 18.48 -9.46
C ALA A 82 0.51 17.07 -8.88
N THR A 83 -0.67 16.82 -8.28
CA THR A 83 -1.03 15.50 -7.79
C THR A 83 -1.43 14.55 -8.93
N ASP A 84 -2.00 15.07 -10.02
CA ASP A 84 -2.40 14.28 -11.20
C ASP A 84 -1.22 13.77 -12.03
N GLU A 85 -0.10 14.49 -12.01
CA GLU A 85 1.10 14.11 -12.77
C GLU A 85 1.82 12.88 -12.21
N VAL A 86 1.46 12.44 -11.00
CA VAL A 86 2.07 11.23 -10.40
C VAL A 86 1.47 9.97 -11.04
N PRO A 87 2.29 9.12 -11.71
CA PRO A 87 1.79 7.90 -12.32
C PRO A 87 1.28 6.93 -11.26
N ILE A 88 0.05 6.44 -11.45
CA ILE A 88 -0.55 5.42 -10.61
C ILE A 88 -0.17 4.05 -11.16
N VAL A 89 0.41 3.21 -10.32
CA VAL A 89 0.77 1.83 -10.66
C VAL A 89 -0.04 0.88 -9.80
N GLU A 90 -0.84 0.02 -10.43
CA GLU A 90 -1.51 -1.05 -9.72
C GLU A 90 -0.50 -2.12 -9.29
N ARG A 91 -0.49 -2.45 -8.00
CA ARG A 91 0.29 -3.56 -7.47
C ARG A 91 -0.61 -4.49 -6.67
N ASN A 92 -0.47 -5.78 -6.91
CA ASN A 92 -1.10 -6.76 -6.06
C ASN A 92 -0.49 -6.69 -4.65
N ILE A 93 -1.36 -6.49 -3.66
CA ILE A 93 -0.95 -6.58 -2.25
C ILE A 93 -1.04 -8.05 -1.85
N TYR A 94 0.04 -8.58 -1.28
CA TYR A 94 0.08 -9.96 -0.81
C TYR A 94 0.24 -9.97 0.71
N THR A 95 -0.52 -10.84 1.36
CA THR A 95 -0.26 -11.23 2.74
C THR A 95 0.75 -12.36 2.72
N THR A 96 1.82 -12.23 3.49
CA THR A 96 2.79 -13.31 3.65
C THR A 96 2.26 -14.33 4.65
N MET A 97 2.24 -15.59 4.25
CA MET A 97 1.84 -16.71 5.10
C MET A 97 2.91 -17.80 5.06
N ARG A 98 3.17 -18.40 6.20
CA ARG A 98 3.99 -19.61 6.35
C ARG A 98 3.08 -20.81 6.21
N CYS A 99 3.46 -21.75 5.34
CA CYS A 99 2.80 -23.04 5.15
C CYS A 99 3.76 -24.15 5.57
N SER A 100 3.45 -24.83 6.66
CA SER A 100 4.25 -25.95 7.17
C SER A 100 3.47 -27.26 6.97
N PHE A 101 4.15 -28.27 6.45
CA PHE A 101 3.55 -29.56 6.09
C PHE A 101 4.62 -30.65 6.01
N TYR A 102 4.21 -31.92 6.05
CA TYR A 102 5.11 -33.05 5.83
C TYR A 102 5.26 -33.35 4.33
N TYR A 103 6.38 -33.95 3.95
CA TYR A 103 6.70 -34.23 2.56
C TYR A 103 5.60 -35.02 1.81
N GLU A 104 4.89 -35.91 2.52
CA GLU A 104 3.76 -36.68 1.97
C GLU A 104 2.62 -35.79 1.46
N GLN A 105 2.47 -34.56 2.01
CA GLN A 105 1.45 -33.61 1.57
C GLN A 105 1.93 -32.69 0.43
N MET A 106 3.16 -32.85 -0.05
CA MET A 106 3.75 -32.00 -1.10
C MET A 106 2.81 -31.83 -2.30
N ASN A 107 2.26 -32.93 -2.80
CA ASN A 107 1.35 -32.91 -3.96
C ASN A 107 0.10 -32.06 -3.68
N SER A 108 -0.48 -32.17 -2.48
CA SER A 108 -1.67 -31.42 -2.09
C SER A 108 -1.38 -29.92 -1.96
N VAL A 109 -0.23 -29.57 -1.39
CA VAL A 109 0.22 -28.16 -1.29
C VAL A 109 0.52 -27.59 -2.67
N MET A 110 1.17 -28.35 -3.55
CA MET A 110 1.44 -27.89 -4.93
C MET A 110 0.15 -27.74 -5.76
N GLN A 111 -0.85 -28.59 -5.57
CA GLN A 111 -2.18 -28.43 -6.17
C GLN A 111 -2.86 -27.16 -5.66
N MET A 112 -2.80 -26.87 -4.35
CA MET A 112 -3.29 -25.62 -3.76
C MET A 112 -2.59 -24.40 -4.38
N VAL A 113 -1.26 -24.42 -4.42
CA VAL A 113 -0.45 -23.34 -5.01
C VAL A 113 -0.88 -23.08 -6.46
N LYS A 114 -1.06 -24.13 -7.26
CA LYS A 114 -1.51 -24.02 -8.65
C LYS A 114 -2.96 -23.54 -8.77
N LYS A 115 -3.88 -24.14 -8.00
CA LYS A 115 -5.32 -23.80 -8.03
C LYS A 115 -5.60 -22.35 -7.72
N PHE A 116 -4.91 -21.79 -6.72
CA PHE A 116 -5.12 -20.41 -6.26
C PHE A 116 -4.08 -19.43 -6.82
N ASN A 117 -3.22 -19.86 -7.75
CA ASN A 117 -2.14 -19.07 -8.31
C ASN A 117 -1.32 -18.34 -7.23
N ILE A 118 -0.87 -19.09 -6.22
CA ILE A 118 -0.15 -18.56 -5.07
C ILE A 118 1.32 -18.35 -5.44
N GLU A 119 1.87 -17.20 -5.06
CA GLU A 119 3.29 -16.91 -5.20
C GLU A 119 4.09 -17.62 -4.10
N VAL A 120 4.96 -18.55 -4.47
CA VAL A 120 5.89 -19.18 -3.52
C VAL A 120 7.18 -18.36 -3.49
N ARG A 121 7.44 -17.67 -2.39
CA ARG A 121 8.56 -16.74 -2.20
C ARG A 121 9.81 -17.42 -1.69
N ASP A 122 9.63 -18.43 -0.82
CA ASP A 122 10.73 -19.18 -0.24
C ASP A 122 10.30 -20.60 0.08
N ARG A 123 11.28 -21.52 0.16
CA ARG A 123 11.09 -22.94 0.45
C ARG A 123 12.23 -23.43 1.34
N SER A 124 11.87 -24.08 2.43
CA SER A 124 12.79 -24.70 3.37
C SER A 124 12.39 -26.15 3.60
N TYR A 125 13.36 -27.02 3.70
CA TYR A 125 13.19 -28.46 3.90
C TYR A 125 14.06 -28.88 5.08
N GLN A 126 13.43 -29.47 6.12
CA GLN A 126 14.12 -29.99 7.30
C GLN A 126 13.61 -31.42 7.56
N ASP A 127 14.43 -32.39 7.28
CA ASP A 127 14.08 -33.82 7.38
C ASP A 127 12.80 -34.15 6.58
N THR A 128 11.71 -34.47 7.29
CA THR A 128 10.40 -34.77 6.71
C THR A 128 9.47 -33.57 6.63
N LYS A 129 9.82 -32.45 7.29
CA LYS A 129 8.99 -31.25 7.34
C LYS A 129 9.41 -30.23 6.28
N CYS A 130 8.43 -29.74 5.55
CA CYS A 130 8.59 -28.69 4.53
C CYS A 130 7.95 -27.40 5.02
N THR A 131 8.57 -26.26 4.73
CA THR A 131 8.02 -24.93 5.03
C THR A 131 8.13 -24.06 3.81
N PHE A 132 6.99 -23.53 3.35
CA PHE A 132 6.91 -22.56 2.26
C PHE A 132 6.47 -21.22 2.78
N ILE A 133 7.08 -20.15 2.25
CA ILE A 133 6.61 -18.77 2.45
C ILE A 133 5.79 -18.40 1.22
N LEU A 134 4.52 -18.13 1.46
CA LEU A 134 3.51 -17.92 0.43
C LEU A 134 3.07 -16.46 0.40
N GLY A 135 3.02 -15.87 -0.79
CA GLY A 135 2.36 -14.60 -1.06
C GLY A 135 0.91 -14.84 -1.49
N ILE A 136 -0.04 -14.50 -0.63
CA ILE A 136 -1.47 -14.75 -0.84
C ILE A 136 -2.20 -13.42 -1.01
N LYS A 137 -3.02 -13.27 -2.05
CA LYS A 137 -3.92 -12.11 -2.19
C LYS A 137 -4.93 -12.11 -1.04
N PRO A 138 -5.16 -10.96 -0.36
CA PRO A 138 -6.10 -10.89 0.77
C PRO A 138 -7.49 -11.45 0.45
N SER A 139 -7.99 -11.22 -0.76
CA SER A 139 -9.29 -11.72 -1.23
C SER A 139 -9.40 -13.25 -1.29
N MET A 140 -8.26 -13.96 -1.41
CA MET A 140 -8.24 -15.42 -1.54
C MET A 140 -7.96 -16.14 -0.22
N ARG A 141 -7.62 -15.39 0.84
CA ARG A 141 -7.20 -15.96 2.11
C ARG A 141 -8.23 -16.93 2.70
N SER A 142 -9.50 -16.53 2.77
CA SER A 142 -10.57 -17.37 3.33
C SER A 142 -10.77 -18.65 2.53
N SER A 143 -10.73 -18.57 1.20
CA SER A 143 -10.89 -19.72 0.31
C SER A 143 -9.72 -20.71 0.45
N ILE A 144 -8.50 -20.22 0.66
CA ILE A 144 -7.31 -21.06 0.85
C ILE A 144 -7.37 -21.76 2.21
N ILE A 145 -7.76 -21.05 3.28
CA ILE A 145 -7.93 -21.65 4.62
C ILE A 145 -8.99 -22.73 4.56
N SER A 146 -10.16 -22.47 3.96
CA SER A 146 -11.21 -23.47 3.79
C SER A 146 -10.72 -24.70 3.01
N TYR A 147 -10.00 -24.50 1.92
CA TYR A 147 -9.42 -25.58 1.12
C TYR A 147 -8.46 -26.46 1.94
N VAL A 148 -7.59 -25.87 2.75
CA VAL A 148 -6.65 -26.62 3.61
C VAL A 148 -7.40 -27.41 4.65
N LEU A 149 -8.44 -26.85 5.28
CA LEU A 149 -9.28 -27.55 6.25
C LEU A 149 -10.02 -28.75 5.61
N ASP A 150 -10.52 -28.58 4.41
CA ASP A 150 -11.23 -29.63 3.66
C ASP A 150 -10.31 -30.82 3.30
N LEU A 151 -9.01 -30.58 3.15
CA LEU A 151 -8.04 -31.64 2.89
C LEU A 151 -7.89 -32.62 4.07
N ARG A 152 -8.27 -32.23 5.28
CA ARG A 152 -8.12 -33.03 6.54
C ARG A 152 -6.69 -33.57 6.70
N LYS A 153 -5.70 -32.76 6.34
CA LYS A 153 -4.26 -33.11 6.39
C LYS A 153 -3.54 -32.17 7.36
N GLU A 154 -2.41 -32.63 7.85
CA GLU A 154 -1.54 -31.83 8.73
C GLU A 154 -0.77 -30.74 7.93
N ILE A 155 -1.53 -29.74 7.47
CA ILE A 155 -1.01 -28.55 6.80
C ILE A 155 -1.37 -27.35 7.67
N GLU A 156 -0.35 -26.65 8.13
CA GLU A 156 -0.48 -25.48 8.99
C GLU A 156 -0.27 -24.19 8.16
N LEU A 157 -1.16 -23.22 8.32
CA LEU A 157 -1.04 -21.89 7.71
C LEU A 157 -1.02 -20.80 8.78
N GLU A 158 0.08 -20.07 8.87
CA GLU A 158 0.28 -18.98 9.81
C GLU A 158 0.56 -17.67 9.06
N LYS A 159 0.09 -16.55 9.61
CA LYS A 159 0.48 -15.23 9.12
C LYS A 159 1.87 -14.88 9.65
N VAL A 160 2.75 -14.44 8.78
CA VAL A 160 4.10 -13.96 9.12
C VAL A 160 4.13 -12.44 9.17
#